data_8267f8064c08f1d1155c68d148d784a1
#
_entry.id   8267f8064c08f1d1155c68d148d784a1
#
_cell.length_a   1.000
_cell.length_b   1.000
_cell.length_c   1.000
_cell.angle_alpha   90.00
_cell.angle_beta   90.00
_cell.angle_gamma   90.00
#
_symmetry.space_group_name_H-M   'P 1'
#
loop_
_entity.id
_entity.type
_entity.pdbx_description
1 polymer ?
#
loop_
_entity_poly.entity_id
_entity_poly.type
_entity_poly.pdbx_seq_one_letter_code
_entity_poly.pdbx_strand_id
1 'polypeptide(L)'
;MTNYLYRTYSGDSDDVEASGEGVMVLGSGSYRIGSSVEFDWCCVNALQTVRASGRRGIMVNCNPETVSTDYDVCDRLYFEELSLERVLDIYEREKPDGLILSMGGQVPNNLATALYDAGAVVFGTSPESIDKAEDRHKFSSLLDGLGIDQPAWKELTDVGSALAFAAGVGYPVLVRPSYVLSGAAMNVAWDDKSLERFLGLAADVSSDHPVVVSKFVEGAREIEIDAVASRGEILFHAIGEHVENAG
;
A
#
# COMPACT_ATOMS: atom_id res chain seq x y z
N MET A 1 -19.66 -27.78 2.91
CA MET A 1 -19.97 -26.89 1.76
C MET A 1 -19.14 -25.64 2.00
N THR A 2 -18.21 -25.32 1.13
CA THR A 2 -17.40 -24.12 1.24
C THR A 2 -18.25 -22.92 0.90
N ASN A 3 -18.30 -21.91 1.75
CA ASN A 3 -19.12 -20.71 1.57
C ASN A 3 -18.43 -19.62 0.72
N TYR A 4 -17.59 -20.05 -0.23
CA TYR A 4 -16.90 -19.13 -1.13
C TYR A 4 -17.83 -18.66 -2.23
N LEU A 5 -17.89 -17.37 -2.46
CA LEU A 5 -18.57 -16.74 -3.57
C LEU A 5 -17.56 -16.44 -4.67
N TYR A 6 -17.99 -16.66 -5.92
CA TYR A 6 -17.21 -16.43 -7.12
C TYR A 6 -18.03 -15.61 -8.12
N ARG A 7 -17.34 -14.82 -8.92
CA ARG A 7 -17.94 -14.13 -10.07
C ARG A 7 -17.65 -14.90 -11.35
N THR A 8 -18.66 -15.07 -12.18
CA THR A 8 -18.52 -15.73 -13.50
C THR A 8 -19.12 -14.88 -14.61
N TYR A 9 -18.53 -14.95 -15.80
CA TYR A 9 -19.05 -14.23 -16.98
C TYR A 9 -20.23 -14.91 -17.66
N SER A 10 -20.42 -16.20 -17.46
CA SER A 10 -21.38 -17.03 -18.21
C SER A 10 -22.54 -17.55 -17.36
N GLY A 11 -22.78 -16.93 -16.22
CA GLY A 11 -23.91 -17.30 -15.36
C GLY A 11 -25.20 -16.63 -15.83
N ASP A 12 -26.29 -17.40 -15.87
CA ASP A 12 -27.62 -16.89 -16.22
C ASP A 12 -28.37 -16.29 -15.03
N SER A 13 -27.95 -16.63 -13.83
CA SER A 13 -28.55 -16.18 -12.58
C SER A 13 -27.56 -16.22 -11.43
N ASP A 14 -27.86 -15.51 -10.37
CA ASP A 14 -27.07 -15.54 -9.14
C ASP A 14 -27.59 -16.65 -8.20
N ASP A 15 -26.68 -17.45 -7.66
CA ASP A 15 -27.01 -18.52 -6.69
C ASP A 15 -27.30 -17.96 -5.29
N VAL A 16 -26.80 -16.75 -4.99
CA VAL A 16 -26.92 -16.11 -3.69
C VAL A 16 -27.38 -14.66 -3.86
N GLU A 17 -28.38 -14.27 -3.10
CA GLU A 17 -28.86 -12.88 -3.09
C GLU A 17 -27.78 -11.93 -2.54
N ALA A 18 -27.71 -10.71 -3.08
CA ALA A 18 -26.86 -9.66 -2.57
C ALA A 18 -27.24 -9.26 -1.15
N SER A 19 -26.27 -8.80 -0.34
CA SER A 19 -26.58 -8.36 1.02
C SER A 19 -27.27 -6.99 1.06
N GLY A 20 -26.95 -6.12 0.11
CA GLY A 20 -27.49 -4.76 0.02
C GLY A 20 -26.98 -3.80 1.09
N GLU A 21 -26.07 -4.25 1.94
CA GLU A 21 -25.51 -3.49 3.07
C GLU A 21 -24.19 -4.11 3.54
N GLY A 22 -23.43 -3.41 4.38
CA GLY A 22 -22.23 -3.92 5.04
C GLY A 22 -20.98 -3.14 4.70
N VAL A 23 -19.84 -3.61 5.17
CA VAL A 23 -18.51 -3.03 4.89
C VAL A 23 -17.67 -4.07 4.18
N MET A 24 -17.13 -3.69 3.03
CA MET A 24 -16.23 -4.53 2.26
C MET A 24 -14.78 -4.29 2.71
N VAL A 25 -14.04 -5.35 2.93
CA VAL A 25 -12.60 -5.32 3.26
C VAL A 25 -11.85 -6.00 2.13
N LEU A 26 -10.89 -5.29 1.54
CA LEU A 26 -10.01 -5.86 0.52
C LEU A 26 -8.77 -6.46 1.17
N GLY A 27 -8.49 -7.71 0.84
CA GLY A 27 -7.33 -8.44 1.33
C GLY A 27 -6.05 -8.10 0.59
N SER A 28 -5.00 -8.84 0.88
CA SER A 28 -3.67 -8.63 0.32
C SER A 28 -3.44 -9.33 -1.04
N GLY A 29 -4.40 -10.12 -1.50
CA GLY A 29 -4.27 -10.87 -2.75
C GLY A 29 -3.34 -12.07 -2.63
N SER A 30 -2.79 -12.49 -3.77
CA SER A 30 -1.92 -13.67 -3.90
C SER A 30 -0.47 -13.32 -3.54
N TYR A 31 -0.16 -13.20 -2.26
CA TYR A 31 1.22 -13.11 -1.79
C TYR A 31 1.89 -14.50 -1.72
N ARG A 32 3.20 -14.49 -1.46
CA ARG A 32 3.91 -15.72 -1.14
C ARG A 32 3.39 -16.28 0.18
N ILE A 33 3.26 -17.60 0.28
CA ILE A 33 2.93 -18.28 1.54
C ILE A 33 3.93 -17.85 2.62
N GLY A 34 3.42 -17.44 3.77
CA GLY A 34 4.21 -17.04 4.93
C GLY A 34 4.82 -15.63 4.86
N SER A 35 4.50 -14.83 3.82
CA SER A 35 4.86 -13.42 3.77
C SER A 35 3.64 -12.53 3.95
N SER A 36 3.86 -11.32 4.47
CA SER A 36 2.81 -10.30 4.61
C SER A 36 1.60 -10.74 5.45
N VAL A 37 1.85 -11.61 6.42
CA VAL A 37 0.81 -12.13 7.34
C VAL A 37 0.20 -11.03 8.21
N GLU A 38 0.92 -9.94 8.42
CA GLU A 38 0.45 -8.74 9.10
C GLU A 38 -0.74 -8.09 8.40
N PHE A 39 -0.77 -8.08 7.08
CA PHE A 39 -1.91 -7.54 6.32
C PHE A 39 -3.14 -8.41 6.48
N ASP A 40 -2.97 -9.72 6.49
CA ASP A 40 -4.08 -10.63 6.73
C ASP A 40 -4.64 -10.47 8.15
N TRP A 41 -3.77 -10.35 9.14
CA TRP A 41 -4.14 -10.07 10.52
C TRP A 41 -4.93 -8.74 10.64
N CYS A 42 -4.50 -7.68 9.95
CA CYS A 42 -5.21 -6.41 9.89
C CYS A 42 -6.60 -6.56 9.26
N CYS A 43 -6.72 -7.32 8.15
CA CYS A 43 -7.99 -7.58 7.50
C CYS A 43 -8.96 -8.35 8.42
N VAL A 44 -8.47 -9.37 9.12
CA VAL A 44 -9.27 -10.16 10.07
C VAL A 44 -9.77 -9.27 11.21
N ASN A 45 -8.92 -8.43 11.79
CA ASN A 45 -9.32 -7.50 12.85
C ASN A 45 -10.32 -6.45 12.37
N ALA A 46 -10.16 -5.94 11.14
CA ALA A 46 -11.12 -5.04 10.52
C ALA A 46 -12.50 -5.69 10.38
N LEU A 47 -12.56 -6.92 9.86
CA LEU A 47 -13.79 -7.69 9.72
C LEU A 47 -14.45 -7.96 11.08
N GLN A 48 -13.68 -8.38 12.07
CA GLN A 48 -14.19 -8.61 13.43
C GLN A 48 -14.76 -7.32 14.04
N THR A 49 -14.09 -6.19 13.84
CA THR A 49 -14.54 -4.88 14.31
C THR A 49 -15.83 -4.45 13.60
N VAL A 50 -15.93 -4.64 12.30
CA VAL A 50 -17.13 -4.39 11.50
C VAL A 50 -18.30 -5.21 12.07
N ARG A 51 -18.12 -6.53 12.25
CA ARG A 51 -19.15 -7.42 12.81
C ARG A 51 -19.52 -7.05 14.24
N ALA A 52 -18.55 -6.72 15.08
CA ALA A 52 -18.79 -6.26 16.46
C ALA A 52 -19.58 -4.95 16.51
N SER A 53 -19.49 -4.11 15.49
CA SER A 53 -20.31 -2.88 15.36
C SER A 53 -21.73 -3.13 14.86
N GLY A 54 -22.12 -4.40 14.65
CA GLY A 54 -23.44 -4.79 14.16
C GLY A 54 -23.63 -4.68 12.65
N ARG A 55 -22.53 -4.49 11.89
CA ARG A 55 -22.55 -4.44 10.43
C ARG A 55 -22.08 -5.77 9.84
N ARG A 56 -22.50 -6.06 8.63
CA ARG A 56 -21.99 -7.21 7.88
C ARG A 56 -20.58 -6.94 7.36
N GLY A 57 -19.70 -7.92 7.51
CA GLY A 57 -18.35 -7.92 6.95
C GLY A 57 -18.31 -8.70 5.65
N ILE A 58 -17.88 -8.05 4.57
CA ILE A 58 -17.68 -8.67 3.26
C ILE A 58 -16.17 -8.69 2.99
N MET A 59 -15.62 -9.89 2.81
CA MET A 59 -14.21 -10.07 2.46
C MET A 59 -14.05 -10.32 0.97
N VAL A 60 -13.08 -9.65 0.34
CA VAL A 60 -12.62 -9.98 -1.01
C VAL A 60 -11.12 -10.28 -0.94
N ASN A 61 -10.76 -11.53 -1.17
CA ASN A 61 -9.37 -11.98 -1.19
C ASN A 61 -9.23 -13.31 -1.94
N CYS A 62 -8.06 -13.59 -2.48
CA CYS A 62 -7.78 -14.80 -3.26
C CYS A 62 -6.58 -15.61 -2.73
N ASN A 63 -6.24 -15.49 -1.46
CA ASN A 63 -5.18 -16.29 -0.86
C ASN A 63 -5.79 -17.49 -0.12
N PRO A 64 -5.55 -18.75 -0.56
CA PRO A 64 -6.15 -19.93 0.07
C PRO A 64 -5.51 -20.32 1.42
N GLU A 65 -4.33 -19.80 1.71
CA GLU A 65 -3.52 -20.16 2.88
C GLU A 65 -3.50 -19.01 3.91
N THR A 66 -4.65 -18.37 4.13
CA THR A 66 -4.73 -17.23 5.04
C THR A 66 -6.05 -17.17 5.79
N VAL A 67 -6.02 -16.62 7.00
CA VAL A 67 -7.16 -16.63 7.95
C VAL A 67 -8.32 -15.76 7.45
N SER A 68 -8.04 -14.66 6.73
CA SER A 68 -9.12 -13.79 6.22
C SER A 68 -10.04 -14.51 5.22
N THR A 69 -9.59 -15.60 4.63
CA THR A 69 -10.39 -16.44 3.73
C THR A 69 -10.97 -17.68 4.41
N ASP A 70 -10.90 -17.78 5.72
CA ASP A 70 -11.62 -18.81 6.46
C ASP A 70 -13.12 -18.51 6.48
N TYR A 71 -13.92 -19.56 6.39
CA TYR A 71 -15.38 -19.47 6.18
C TYR A 71 -16.17 -18.80 7.31
N ASP A 72 -15.59 -18.67 8.51
CA ASP A 72 -16.21 -18.16 9.72
C ASP A 72 -15.75 -16.74 10.12
N VAL A 73 -14.77 -16.18 9.38
CA VAL A 73 -14.19 -14.87 9.71
C VAL A 73 -15.09 -13.72 9.29
N CYS A 74 -15.82 -13.86 8.21
CA CYS A 74 -16.70 -12.83 7.67
C CYS A 74 -18.12 -13.35 7.39
N ASP A 75 -19.05 -12.44 7.11
CA ASP A 75 -20.42 -12.82 6.76
C ASP A 75 -20.55 -13.20 5.29
N ARG A 76 -19.68 -12.65 4.43
CA ARG A 76 -19.56 -12.99 3.01
C ARG A 76 -18.08 -13.01 2.60
N LEU A 77 -17.71 -14.09 1.92
CA LEU A 77 -16.37 -14.26 1.38
C LEU A 77 -16.45 -14.38 -0.15
N TYR A 78 -15.90 -13.39 -0.84
CA TYR A 78 -15.60 -13.47 -2.26
C TYR A 78 -14.16 -13.94 -2.44
N PHE A 79 -14.01 -15.16 -2.93
CA PHE A 79 -12.69 -15.71 -3.23
C PHE A 79 -12.33 -15.34 -4.67
N GLU A 80 -11.87 -14.10 -4.84
CA GLU A 80 -11.64 -13.49 -6.15
C GLU A 80 -10.35 -12.68 -6.14
N GLU A 81 -9.79 -12.48 -7.32
CA GLU A 81 -8.63 -11.61 -7.48
C GLU A 81 -8.97 -10.14 -7.18
N LEU A 82 -7.97 -9.40 -6.74
CA LEU A 82 -8.11 -7.98 -6.44
C LEU A 82 -7.76 -7.14 -7.68
N SER A 83 -8.55 -7.27 -8.75
CA SER A 83 -8.52 -6.38 -9.89
C SER A 83 -9.62 -5.31 -9.78
N LEU A 84 -9.44 -4.18 -10.44
CA LEU A 84 -10.43 -3.09 -10.45
C LEU A 84 -11.80 -3.61 -10.90
N GLU A 85 -11.83 -4.38 -11.98
CA GLU A 85 -13.05 -4.95 -12.57
C GLU A 85 -13.78 -5.83 -11.54
N ARG A 86 -13.07 -6.77 -10.90
CA ARG A 86 -13.67 -7.70 -9.95
C ARG A 86 -14.19 -7.02 -8.70
N VAL A 87 -13.41 -6.08 -8.18
CA VAL A 87 -13.81 -5.35 -6.98
C VAL A 87 -15.05 -4.48 -7.27
N LEU A 88 -15.11 -3.81 -8.41
CA LEU A 88 -16.28 -3.02 -8.81
C LEU A 88 -17.51 -3.89 -9.05
N ASP A 89 -17.38 -5.03 -9.73
CA ASP A 89 -18.47 -5.99 -9.93
C ASP A 89 -19.09 -6.43 -8.60
N ILE A 90 -18.25 -6.74 -7.61
CA ILE A 90 -18.70 -7.14 -6.28
C ILE A 90 -19.31 -5.95 -5.53
N TYR A 91 -18.70 -4.77 -5.63
CA TYR A 91 -19.18 -3.54 -5.00
C TYR A 91 -20.57 -3.15 -5.51
N GLU A 92 -20.77 -3.15 -6.82
CA GLU A 92 -22.05 -2.83 -7.44
C GLU A 92 -23.14 -3.85 -7.07
N ARG A 93 -22.76 -5.12 -6.97
CA ARG A 93 -23.67 -6.19 -6.57
C ARG A 93 -24.07 -6.12 -5.10
N GLU A 94 -23.09 -6.05 -4.20
CA GLU A 94 -23.32 -6.09 -2.75
C GLU A 94 -23.83 -4.77 -2.20
N LYS A 95 -23.54 -3.66 -2.89
CA LYS A 95 -23.91 -2.29 -2.47
C LYS A 95 -23.55 -2.00 -1.01
N PRO A 96 -22.28 -2.24 -0.61
CA PRO A 96 -21.87 -1.99 0.76
C PRO A 96 -21.94 -0.50 1.08
N ASP A 97 -21.96 -0.17 2.36
CA ASP A 97 -21.88 1.22 2.85
C ASP A 97 -20.55 1.89 2.46
N GLY A 98 -19.51 1.07 2.30
CA GLY A 98 -18.18 1.48 1.87
C GLY A 98 -17.19 0.34 1.94
N LEU A 99 -15.94 0.62 1.57
CA LEU A 99 -14.85 -0.35 1.56
C LEU A 99 -13.63 0.14 2.33
N ILE A 100 -12.91 -0.79 2.95
CA ILE A 100 -11.65 -0.59 3.66
C ILE A 100 -10.53 -1.16 2.78
N LEU A 101 -9.57 -0.31 2.39
CA LEU A 101 -8.45 -0.65 1.51
C LEU A 101 -7.15 -0.87 2.30
N SER A 102 -6.86 0.03 3.23
CA SER A 102 -5.54 0.18 3.85
C SER A 102 -5.08 -1.01 4.71
N MET A 103 -5.97 -1.97 4.96
CA MET A 103 -5.63 -3.17 5.73
C MET A 103 -4.92 -4.23 4.90
N GLY A 104 -5.17 -4.28 3.58
CA GLY A 104 -4.63 -5.30 2.68
C GLY A 104 -3.25 -5.01 2.12
N GLY A 105 -2.63 -3.90 2.49
CA GLY A 105 -1.32 -3.49 1.98
C GLY A 105 -1.38 -2.95 0.55
N GLN A 106 -0.32 -3.19 -0.22
CA GLN A 106 -0.09 -2.51 -1.49
C GLN A 106 -1.12 -2.84 -2.58
N VAL A 107 -1.57 -4.10 -2.65
CA VAL A 107 -2.49 -4.51 -3.72
C VAL A 107 -3.78 -3.69 -3.71
N PRO A 108 -4.54 -3.61 -2.60
CA PRO A 108 -5.72 -2.76 -2.56
C PRO A 108 -5.38 -1.25 -2.58
N ASN A 109 -4.25 -0.81 -2.01
CA ASN A 109 -3.85 0.60 -2.08
C ASN A 109 -3.66 1.08 -3.52
N ASN A 110 -3.11 0.25 -4.39
CA ASN A 110 -2.96 0.56 -5.82
C ASN A 110 -4.30 0.74 -6.55
N LEU A 111 -5.38 0.20 -6.02
CA LEU A 111 -6.73 0.35 -6.57
C LEU A 111 -7.47 1.58 -6.01
N ALA A 112 -6.95 2.24 -4.97
CA ALA A 112 -7.67 3.24 -4.21
C ALA A 112 -8.24 4.38 -5.06
N THR A 113 -7.40 5.01 -5.87
CA THR A 113 -7.81 6.13 -6.74
C THR A 113 -8.82 5.68 -7.78
N ALA A 114 -8.56 4.56 -8.46
CA ALA A 114 -9.45 4.07 -9.51
C ALA A 114 -10.83 3.65 -8.98
N LEU A 115 -10.89 3.04 -7.79
CA LEU A 115 -12.14 2.70 -7.12
C LEU A 115 -12.92 3.96 -6.71
N TYR A 116 -12.23 4.96 -6.19
CA TYR A 116 -12.83 6.23 -5.81
C TYR A 116 -13.39 6.99 -7.02
N ASP A 117 -12.64 7.06 -8.12
CA ASP A 117 -13.06 7.70 -9.37
C ASP A 117 -14.27 6.98 -9.98
N ALA A 118 -14.41 5.68 -9.77
CA ALA A 118 -15.58 4.89 -10.13
C ALA A 118 -16.78 5.08 -9.17
N GLY A 119 -16.64 5.88 -8.12
CA GLY A 119 -17.71 6.21 -7.19
C GLY A 119 -17.82 5.32 -5.95
N ALA A 120 -16.82 4.47 -5.69
CA ALA A 120 -16.81 3.67 -4.47
C ALA A 120 -16.53 4.54 -3.22
N VAL A 121 -17.27 4.29 -2.15
CA VAL A 121 -17.05 4.97 -0.86
C VAL A 121 -15.92 4.30 -0.11
N VAL A 122 -14.84 5.03 0.17
CA VAL A 122 -13.67 4.51 0.89
C VAL A 122 -13.73 4.95 2.35
N PHE A 123 -13.59 3.99 3.27
CA PHE A 123 -13.49 4.22 4.70
C PHE A 123 -12.03 4.21 5.16
N GLY A 124 -11.70 5.07 6.11
CA GLY A 124 -10.35 5.25 6.62
C GLY A 124 -9.57 6.32 5.88
N THR A 125 -8.32 6.05 5.52
CA THR A 125 -7.47 6.99 4.79
C THR A 125 -8.05 7.28 3.41
N SER A 126 -8.16 8.57 3.04
CA SER A 126 -8.69 8.94 1.72
C SER A 126 -7.75 8.48 0.59
N PRO A 127 -8.29 8.11 -0.58
CA PRO A 127 -7.47 7.71 -1.74
C PRO A 127 -6.44 8.78 -2.14
N GLU A 128 -6.78 10.06 -2.04
CA GLU A 128 -5.85 11.16 -2.27
C GLU A 128 -4.68 11.15 -1.26
N SER A 129 -4.94 10.84 0.01
CA SER A 129 -3.90 10.75 1.03
C SER A 129 -3.06 9.49 0.89
N ILE A 130 -3.66 8.37 0.44
CA ILE A 130 -2.92 7.16 0.07
C ILE A 130 -1.94 7.47 -1.06
N ASP A 131 -2.41 8.08 -2.14
CA ASP A 131 -1.57 8.45 -3.29
C ASP A 131 -0.43 9.40 -2.89
N LYS A 132 -0.71 10.40 -2.05
CA LYS A 132 0.33 11.31 -1.53
C LYS A 132 1.37 10.61 -0.66
N ALA A 133 0.98 9.61 0.11
CA ALA A 133 1.89 8.87 0.97
C ALA A 133 2.72 7.83 0.21
N GLU A 134 2.15 7.21 -0.81
CA GLU A 134 2.81 6.17 -1.61
C GLU A 134 3.78 6.74 -2.65
N ASP A 135 3.46 7.90 -3.23
CA ASP A 135 4.32 8.58 -4.19
C ASP A 135 5.43 9.36 -3.47
N ARG A 136 6.67 8.94 -3.65
CA ARG A 136 7.84 9.51 -2.95
C ARG A 136 8.05 11.00 -3.23
N HIS A 137 7.81 11.43 -4.46
CA HIS A 137 7.92 12.84 -4.82
C HIS A 137 6.83 13.68 -4.14
N LYS A 138 5.57 13.21 -4.21
CA LYS A 138 4.44 13.89 -3.56
C LYS A 138 4.62 13.94 -2.05
N PHE A 139 5.09 12.85 -1.44
CA PHE A 139 5.35 12.78 -0.01
C PHE A 139 6.47 13.73 0.42
N SER A 140 7.62 13.73 -0.27
CA SER A 140 8.71 14.66 0.04
C SER A 140 8.30 16.11 -0.17
N SER A 141 7.53 16.42 -1.22
CA SER A 141 6.99 17.76 -1.44
C SER A 141 6.01 18.19 -0.33
N LEU A 142 5.23 17.24 0.20
CA LEU A 142 4.35 17.48 1.34
C LEU A 142 5.18 17.85 2.59
N LEU A 143 6.24 17.10 2.88
CA LEU A 143 7.14 17.37 4.02
C LEU A 143 7.80 18.73 3.90
N ASP A 144 8.30 19.09 2.71
CA ASP A 144 8.87 20.40 2.43
C ASP A 144 7.84 21.52 2.68
N GLY A 145 6.61 21.33 2.20
CA GLY A 145 5.52 22.28 2.42
C GLY A 145 5.11 22.46 3.89
N LEU A 146 5.30 21.42 4.70
CA LEU A 146 5.06 21.45 6.16
C LEU A 146 6.27 21.96 6.95
N GLY A 147 7.42 22.19 6.32
CA GLY A 147 8.66 22.57 6.98
C GLY A 147 9.25 21.47 7.85
N ILE A 148 8.97 20.21 7.52
CA ILE A 148 9.53 19.05 8.21
C ILE A 148 10.87 18.72 7.58
N ASP A 149 11.93 18.67 8.39
CA ASP A 149 13.27 18.33 7.93
C ASP A 149 13.30 16.92 7.35
N GLN A 150 13.94 16.80 6.20
CA GLN A 150 14.21 15.53 5.53
C GLN A 150 15.61 15.56 4.90
N PRO A 151 16.22 14.39 4.63
CA PRO A 151 17.47 14.37 3.88
C PRO A 151 17.31 15.07 2.54
N ALA A 152 18.31 15.86 2.13
CA ALA A 152 18.30 16.47 0.79
C ALA A 152 18.01 15.41 -0.28
N TRP A 153 17.09 15.68 -1.16
CA TRP A 153 16.61 14.72 -2.17
C TRP A 153 16.36 15.41 -3.51
N LYS A 154 16.40 14.63 -4.57
CA LYS A 154 16.02 15.10 -5.90
C LYS A 154 15.52 13.94 -6.76
N GLU A 155 14.50 14.20 -7.53
CA GLU A 155 14.03 13.31 -8.59
C GLU A 155 14.82 13.62 -9.86
N LEU A 156 15.39 12.60 -10.50
CA LEU A 156 16.37 12.75 -11.56
C LEU A 156 16.08 11.74 -12.68
N THR A 157 16.29 12.19 -13.91
CA THR A 157 16.08 11.40 -15.12
C THR A 157 17.37 11.15 -15.90
N ASP A 158 18.48 11.79 -15.50
CA ASP A 158 19.76 11.65 -16.16
C ASP A 158 20.94 11.53 -15.18
N VAL A 159 21.99 10.83 -15.61
CA VAL A 159 23.16 10.53 -14.80
C VAL A 159 23.96 11.79 -14.44
N GLY A 160 24.08 12.75 -15.37
CA GLY A 160 24.85 13.98 -15.12
C GLY A 160 24.25 14.82 -14.00
N SER A 161 22.92 14.97 -13.97
CA SER A 161 22.20 15.65 -12.90
C SER A 161 22.32 14.92 -11.56
N ALA A 162 22.38 13.58 -11.59
CA ALA A 162 22.56 12.80 -10.38
C ALA A 162 23.96 12.94 -9.78
N LEU A 163 24.99 12.93 -10.60
CA LEU A 163 26.37 13.19 -10.18
C LEU A 163 26.53 14.62 -9.63
N ALA A 164 25.93 15.62 -10.28
CA ALA A 164 25.96 16.99 -9.81
C ALA A 164 25.24 17.14 -8.45
N PHE A 165 24.11 16.47 -8.27
CA PHE A 165 23.41 16.45 -6.97
C PHE A 165 24.27 15.79 -5.89
N ALA A 166 24.84 14.60 -6.16
CA ALA A 166 25.69 13.89 -5.21
C ALA A 166 26.94 14.68 -4.83
N ALA A 167 27.57 15.39 -5.78
CA ALA A 167 28.67 16.28 -5.50
C ALA A 167 28.27 17.45 -4.58
N GLY A 168 27.03 17.96 -4.71
CA GLY A 168 26.50 19.04 -3.87
C GLY A 168 26.19 18.64 -2.44
N VAL A 169 25.62 17.44 -2.24
CA VAL A 169 25.20 16.95 -0.90
C VAL A 169 26.25 16.07 -0.22
N GLY A 170 27.27 15.62 -0.97
CA GLY A 170 28.31 14.69 -0.52
C GLY A 170 27.83 13.26 -0.44
N TYR A 171 28.76 12.32 -0.64
CA TYR A 171 28.50 10.89 -0.45
C TYR A 171 28.42 10.50 1.03
N PRO A 172 27.78 9.38 1.40
CA PRO A 172 27.01 8.49 0.53
C PRO A 172 25.63 9.06 0.16
N VAL A 173 25.08 8.58 -0.97
CA VAL A 173 23.71 8.89 -1.39
C VAL A 173 22.93 7.60 -1.63
N LEU A 174 21.61 7.64 -1.40
CA LEU A 174 20.70 6.54 -1.61
C LEU A 174 19.99 6.72 -2.94
N VAL A 175 20.04 5.70 -3.78
CA VAL A 175 19.35 5.61 -5.07
C VAL A 175 18.10 4.76 -4.90
N ARG A 176 16.94 5.29 -5.25
CA ARG A 176 15.65 4.62 -5.13
C ARG A 176 14.82 4.80 -6.39
N PRO A 177 14.35 3.73 -7.05
CA PRO A 177 13.30 3.87 -8.08
C PRO A 177 12.03 4.45 -7.46
N SER A 178 11.31 5.30 -8.20
CA SER A 178 10.13 6.00 -7.67
C SER A 178 8.97 5.06 -7.32
N TYR A 179 8.89 3.89 -7.96
CA TYR A 179 7.74 2.97 -7.88
C TYR A 179 8.09 1.52 -7.52
N VAL A 180 9.22 1.25 -6.87
CA VAL A 180 9.55 -0.12 -6.47
C VAL A 180 9.27 -0.33 -4.99
N LEU A 181 8.48 -1.36 -4.70
CA LEU A 181 8.21 -1.85 -3.36
C LEU A 181 9.35 -2.71 -2.82
N SER A 182 9.52 -2.70 -1.51
CA SER A 182 10.39 -3.62 -0.78
C SER A 182 11.87 -3.59 -1.13
N GLY A 183 12.55 -2.46 -1.06
CA GLY A 183 14.02 -2.41 -1.10
C GLY A 183 14.69 -2.96 -2.37
N ALA A 184 13.94 -3.56 -3.29
CA ALA A 184 14.46 -4.03 -4.56
C ALA A 184 15.01 -2.84 -5.36
N ALA A 185 16.25 -2.93 -5.82
CA ALA A 185 16.98 -1.88 -6.50
C ALA A 185 17.25 -0.60 -5.68
N MET A 186 17.01 -0.58 -4.36
CA MET A 186 17.54 0.46 -3.48
C MET A 186 19.01 0.18 -3.19
N ASN A 187 19.87 1.18 -3.42
CA ASN A 187 21.30 1.02 -3.23
C ASN A 187 21.94 2.28 -2.66
N VAL A 188 22.93 2.11 -1.80
CA VAL A 188 23.75 3.20 -1.28
C VAL A 188 25.00 3.34 -2.13
N ALA A 189 25.13 4.49 -2.78
CA ALA A 189 26.31 4.83 -3.58
C ALA A 189 27.31 5.63 -2.73
N TRP A 190 28.56 5.23 -2.78
CA TRP A 190 29.65 5.81 -2.00
C TRP A 190 30.57 6.68 -2.84
N ASP A 191 30.44 6.62 -4.16
CA ASP A 191 31.22 7.35 -5.14
C ASP A 191 30.47 7.48 -6.47
N ASP A 192 31.01 8.26 -7.39
CA ASP A 192 30.42 8.48 -8.71
C ASP A 192 30.22 7.15 -9.49
N LYS A 193 31.19 6.25 -9.42
CA LYS A 193 31.17 4.98 -10.15
C LYS A 193 30.06 4.05 -9.65
N SER A 194 29.86 3.97 -8.34
CA SER A 194 28.75 3.19 -7.76
C SER A 194 27.40 3.85 -8.05
N LEU A 195 27.34 5.18 -8.06
CA LEU A 195 26.13 5.92 -8.42
C LEU A 195 25.69 5.65 -9.86
N GLU A 196 26.61 5.78 -10.83
CA GLU A 196 26.33 5.47 -12.25
C GLU A 196 25.84 4.03 -12.43
N ARG A 197 26.49 3.07 -11.77
CA ARG A 197 26.07 1.66 -11.82
C ARG A 197 24.66 1.45 -11.28
N PHE A 198 24.32 2.05 -10.15
CA PHE A 198 23.00 1.87 -9.52
C PHE A 198 21.89 2.60 -10.27
N LEU A 199 22.20 3.73 -10.92
CA LEU A 199 21.26 4.41 -11.81
C LEU A 199 20.93 3.54 -13.02
N GLY A 200 21.95 2.87 -13.62
CA GLY A 200 21.73 1.91 -14.69
C GLY A 200 20.79 0.77 -14.27
N LEU A 201 21.04 0.15 -13.12
CA LEU A 201 20.17 -0.90 -12.58
C LEU A 201 18.76 -0.42 -12.29
N ALA A 202 18.60 0.80 -11.79
CA ALA A 202 17.28 1.38 -11.52
C ALA A 202 16.51 1.68 -12.80
N ALA A 203 17.19 2.12 -13.87
CA ALA A 203 16.59 2.34 -15.18
C ALA A 203 16.15 1.03 -15.86
N ASP A 204 16.90 -0.06 -15.66
CA ASP A 204 16.53 -1.40 -16.17
C ASP A 204 15.27 -1.95 -15.53
N VAL A 205 15.02 -1.59 -14.25
CA VAL A 205 13.82 -2.02 -13.49
C VAL A 205 12.62 -1.13 -13.79
N SER A 206 12.83 0.12 -14.13
CA SER A 206 11.77 1.12 -14.34
C SER A 206 12.17 2.11 -15.43
N SER A 207 12.13 1.67 -16.68
CA SER A 207 12.56 2.47 -17.84
C SER A 207 11.80 3.77 -18.06
N ASP A 208 10.57 3.85 -17.56
CA ASP A 208 9.65 4.98 -17.79
C ASP A 208 9.47 5.89 -16.59
N HIS A 209 10.16 5.62 -15.48
CA HIS A 209 9.97 6.37 -14.24
C HIS A 209 11.28 6.99 -13.74
N PRO A 210 11.22 8.22 -13.20
CA PRO A 210 12.37 8.87 -12.64
C PRO A 210 12.93 8.12 -11.42
N VAL A 211 14.19 8.39 -11.10
CA VAL A 211 14.87 7.85 -9.92
C VAL A 211 15.00 8.95 -8.87
N VAL A 212 14.66 8.65 -7.64
CA VAL A 212 14.91 9.54 -6.50
C VAL A 212 16.28 9.25 -5.92
N VAL A 213 17.13 10.27 -5.89
CA VAL A 213 18.42 10.23 -5.19
C VAL A 213 18.33 11.13 -3.95
N SER A 214 18.74 10.60 -2.82
CA SER A 214 18.74 11.36 -1.56
C SER A 214 20.04 11.20 -0.80
N LYS A 215 20.38 12.19 0.05
CA LYS A 215 21.50 12.03 0.99
C LYS A 215 21.21 10.83 1.91
N PHE A 216 22.17 9.94 2.03
CA PHE A 216 22.10 8.84 2.99
C PHE A 216 22.57 9.33 4.36
N VAL A 217 21.78 9.03 5.40
CA VAL A 217 22.07 9.41 6.78
C VAL A 217 22.76 8.24 7.47
N GLU A 218 23.96 8.47 7.98
CA GLU A 218 24.77 7.45 8.67
C GLU A 218 24.70 7.63 10.18
N GLY A 219 24.75 6.51 10.90
CA GLY A 219 24.84 6.50 12.36
C GLY A 219 23.59 7.04 13.08
N ALA A 220 22.47 7.08 12.40
CA ALA A 220 21.18 7.49 12.96
C ALA A 220 20.45 6.31 13.61
N ARG A 221 19.66 6.63 14.64
CA ARG A 221 18.66 5.70 15.18
C ARG A 221 17.40 5.78 14.33
N GLU A 222 16.79 4.63 14.06
CA GLU A 222 15.52 4.54 13.37
C GLU A 222 14.39 4.50 14.39
N ILE A 223 13.57 5.53 14.37
CA ILE A 223 12.40 5.66 15.25
C ILE A 223 11.17 5.79 14.37
N GLU A 224 10.17 4.98 14.64
CA GLU A 224 8.90 5.02 13.93
C GLU A 224 7.75 5.38 14.86
N ILE A 225 6.67 5.90 14.29
CA ILE A 225 5.43 6.19 14.99
C ILE A 225 4.29 5.58 14.18
N ASP A 226 3.58 4.63 14.80
CA ASP A 226 2.30 4.15 14.30
C ASP A 226 1.18 4.96 14.96
N ALA A 227 0.29 5.50 14.18
CA ALA A 227 -0.77 6.34 14.71
C ALA A 227 -2.11 6.14 14.00
N VAL A 228 -3.18 6.27 14.77
CA VAL A 228 -4.54 6.41 14.25
C VAL A 228 -5.00 7.84 14.49
N ALA A 229 -5.39 8.52 13.42
CA ALA A 229 -5.85 9.90 13.48
C ALA A 229 -7.26 10.03 12.88
N SER A 230 -8.02 10.99 13.36
CA SER A 230 -9.31 11.37 12.79
C SER A 230 -9.46 12.88 12.82
N ARG A 231 -9.80 13.48 11.69
CA ARG A 231 -10.02 14.92 11.54
C ARG A 231 -8.88 15.80 12.07
N GLY A 232 -7.64 15.35 11.90
CA GLY A 232 -6.45 16.07 12.33
C GLY A 232 -6.05 15.84 13.79
N GLU A 233 -6.76 15.01 14.52
CA GLU A 233 -6.43 14.65 15.91
C GLU A 233 -5.90 13.22 15.99
N ILE A 234 -4.80 13.02 16.71
CA ILE A 234 -4.24 11.69 16.98
C ILE A 234 -5.07 11.05 18.10
N LEU A 235 -5.75 9.95 17.77
CA LEU A 235 -6.56 9.20 18.71
C LEU A 235 -5.74 8.18 19.50
N PHE A 236 -4.76 7.58 18.85
CA PHE A 236 -3.85 6.58 19.43
C PHE A 236 -2.52 6.64 18.69
N HIS A 237 -1.41 6.37 19.39
CA HIS A 237 -0.10 6.21 18.80
C HIS A 237 0.76 5.22 19.58
N ALA A 238 1.71 4.62 18.90
CA ALA A 238 2.80 3.85 19.47
C ALA A 238 4.13 4.33 18.86
N ILE A 239 5.17 4.40 19.67
CA ILE A 239 6.52 4.79 19.22
C ILE A 239 7.43 3.59 19.39
N GLY A 240 8.08 3.18 18.31
CA GLY A 240 9.03 2.10 18.26
C GLY A 240 10.44 2.62 17.93
N GLU A 241 11.45 1.95 18.44
CA GLU A 241 12.84 2.10 17.99
C GLU A 241 13.28 0.77 17.41
N HIS A 242 13.81 0.79 16.19
CA HIS A 242 14.31 -0.42 15.55
C HIS A 242 15.54 -0.95 16.29
N VAL A 243 15.59 -2.25 16.48
CA VAL A 243 16.75 -2.93 17.06
C VAL A 243 17.88 -3.03 16.04
N GLU A 244 17.53 -3.03 14.76
CA GLU A 244 18.45 -3.08 13.63
C GLU A 244 18.88 -1.67 13.22
N ASN A 245 20.01 -1.58 12.56
CA ASN A 245 20.41 -0.32 11.93
C ASN A 245 19.51 -0.03 10.73
N ALA A 246 19.21 1.26 10.52
CA ALA A 246 18.45 1.71 9.36
C ALA A 246 19.15 1.32 8.05
N GLY A 247 18.42 0.67 7.14
CA GLY A 247 18.86 0.27 5.80
C GLY A 247 19.41 -1.11 5.70
#